data_0dfcb243071ce9044003c0ad1e236e09
#
_entry.id   0dfcb243071ce9044003c0ad1e236e09
#
_cell.length_a   1.000
_cell.length_b   1.000
_cell.length_c   1.000
_cell.angle_alpha   90.00
_cell.angle_beta   90.00
_cell.angle_gamma   90.00
#
_symmetry.space_group_name_H-M   'P 1'
#
loop_
_entity.id
_entity.type
_entity.pdbx_description
1 polymer ?
#
loop_
_entity_poly.entity_id
_entity_poly.type
_entity_poly.pdbx_seq_one_letter_code
_entity_poly.pdbx_strand_id
1 'polypeptide(L)'
;MTLTLTPAADQGAELARFAAEISCARVPAHVLRRAEDLFLDWMACALAGRSGEPVQALERFVERHAKPGDAELLTSRKRVDPLFAAMLNSGASHMVEQDLSLIHI
;
A
#
# COMPACT_ATOMS: atom_id res chain seq x y z
N MET A 1 22.07 7.83 45.30
CA MET A 1 21.99 6.77 44.26
C MET A 1 21.30 7.40 43.07
N THR A 2 22.11 7.91 42.12
CA THR A 2 21.61 8.63 40.95
C THR A 2 21.33 7.60 39.86
N LEU A 3 20.07 7.35 39.54
CA LEU A 3 19.64 6.52 38.39
C LEU A 3 19.99 7.28 37.11
N THR A 4 21.06 6.90 36.44
CA THR A 4 21.35 7.30 35.06
C THR A 4 20.41 6.54 34.14
N LEU A 5 19.33 7.20 33.71
CA LEU A 5 18.50 6.70 32.64
C LEU A 5 19.32 6.70 31.35
N THR A 6 19.64 5.51 30.83
CA THR A 6 20.18 5.37 29.48
C THR A 6 19.14 5.93 28.53
N PRO A 7 19.46 6.84 27.58
CA PRO A 7 18.50 7.32 26.61
C PRO A 7 17.91 6.11 25.88
N ALA A 8 16.59 6.00 25.86
CA ALA A 8 15.93 5.00 25.01
C ALA A 8 16.43 5.20 23.59
N ALA A 9 16.92 4.12 22.96
CA ALA A 9 17.30 4.16 21.55
C ALA A 9 16.13 4.75 20.76
N ASP A 10 16.40 5.73 19.89
CA ASP A 10 15.39 6.34 19.05
C ASP A 10 14.93 5.29 18.02
N GLN A 11 13.90 4.54 18.37
CA GLN A 11 13.32 3.46 17.55
C GLN A 11 12.85 3.98 16.19
N GLY A 12 12.41 5.24 16.12
CA GLY A 12 12.03 5.89 14.88
C GLY A 12 13.23 6.09 13.96
N ALA A 13 14.34 6.56 14.49
CA ALA A 13 15.57 6.73 13.72
C ALA A 13 16.16 5.38 13.26
N GLU A 14 16.04 4.35 14.09
CA GLU A 14 16.50 2.99 13.77
C GLU A 14 15.68 2.38 12.62
N LEU A 15 14.36 2.51 12.69
CA LEU A 15 13.44 2.06 11.63
C LEU A 15 13.67 2.83 10.32
N ALA A 16 13.85 4.13 10.39
CA ALA A 16 14.14 4.98 9.22
C ALA A 16 15.47 4.58 8.55
N ARG A 17 16.51 4.29 9.35
CA ARG A 17 17.80 3.80 8.84
C ARG A 17 17.65 2.43 8.18
N PHE A 18 16.96 1.51 8.82
CA PHE A 18 16.65 0.20 8.24
C PHE A 18 15.94 0.32 6.89
N ALA A 19 14.89 1.16 6.80
CA ALA A 19 14.16 1.39 5.58
C ALA A 19 15.01 2.01 4.46
N ALA A 20 15.93 2.91 4.81
CA ALA A 20 16.84 3.54 3.85
C ALA A 20 17.94 2.59 3.33
N GLU A 21 18.36 1.63 4.15
CA GLU A 21 19.47 0.70 3.83
C GLU A 21 19.01 -0.63 3.24
N ILE A 22 17.70 -0.95 3.30
CA ILE A 22 17.20 -2.23 2.81
C ILE A 22 17.31 -2.31 1.28
N SER A 23 17.78 -3.44 0.79
CA SER A 23 17.79 -3.77 -0.64
C SER A 23 17.28 -5.17 -0.86
N CYS A 24 16.69 -5.44 -2.03
CA CYS A 24 16.17 -6.77 -2.38
C CYS A 24 17.24 -7.88 -2.26
N ALA A 25 18.51 -7.57 -2.53
CA ALA A 25 19.61 -8.52 -2.38
C ALA A 25 19.86 -8.96 -0.92
N ARG A 26 19.42 -8.17 0.05
CA ARG A 26 19.58 -8.44 1.50
C ARG A 26 18.35 -9.08 2.12
N VAL A 27 17.22 -9.09 1.40
CA VAL A 27 15.97 -9.69 1.89
C VAL A 27 15.96 -11.20 1.58
N PRO A 28 15.71 -12.06 2.57
CA PRO A 28 15.64 -13.51 2.34
C PRO A 28 14.57 -13.86 1.29
N ALA A 29 14.87 -14.85 0.43
CA ALA A 29 13.98 -15.21 -0.68
C ALA A 29 12.56 -15.62 -0.25
N HIS A 30 12.40 -16.24 0.94
CA HIS A 30 11.07 -16.59 1.45
C HIS A 30 10.26 -15.36 1.84
N VAL A 31 10.91 -14.29 2.32
CA VAL A 31 10.25 -13.01 2.64
C VAL A 31 9.80 -12.29 1.37
N LEU A 32 10.66 -12.30 0.32
CA LEU A 32 10.28 -11.73 -0.98
C LEU A 32 9.07 -12.46 -1.57
N ARG A 33 9.06 -13.79 -1.57
CA ARG A 33 7.90 -14.57 -2.04
C ARG A 33 6.64 -14.22 -1.25
N ARG A 34 6.76 -14.08 0.07
CA ARG A 34 5.60 -13.68 0.90
C ARG A 34 5.10 -12.27 0.54
N ALA A 35 6.01 -11.35 0.27
CA ALA A 35 5.63 -9.99 -0.17
C ALA A 35 4.94 -10.01 -1.54
N GLU A 36 5.37 -10.86 -2.47
CA GLU A 36 4.72 -11.07 -3.76
C GLU A 36 3.30 -11.62 -3.59
N ASP A 37 3.11 -12.65 -2.75
CA ASP A 37 1.79 -13.20 -2.43
C ASP A 37 0.85 -12.14 -1.87
N LEU A 38 1.32 -11.33 -0.92
CA LEU A 38 0.54 -10.25 -0.31
C LEU A 38 0.18 -9.15 -1.32
N PHE A 39 1.08 -8.84 -2.24
CA PHE A 39 0.83 -7.88 -3.31
C PHE A 39 -0.23 -8.40 -4.30
N LEU A 40 -0.18 -9.67 -4.65
CA LEU A 40 -1.19 -10.31 -5.51
C LEU A 40 -2.56 -10.34 -4.84
N ASP A 41 -2.61 -10.63 -3.54
CA ASP A 41 -3.85 -10.60 -2.75
C ASP A 41 -4.45 -9.19 -2.72
N TRP A 42 -3.64 -8.17 -2.42
CA TRP A 42 -4.07 -6.78 -2.49
C TRP A 42 -4.60 -6.39 -3.87
N MET A 43 -3.92 -6.79 -4.94
CA MET A 43 -4.36 -6.53 -6.32
C MET A 43 -5.68 -7.22 -6.63
N ALA A 44 -5.87 -8.45 -6.17
CA ALA A 44 -7.13 -9.19 -6.32
C ALA A 44 -8.28 -8.48 -5.62
N CYS A 45 -8.07 -7.98 -4.39
CA CYS A 45 -9.05 -7.18 -3.66
C CYS A 45 -9.42 -5.89 -4.42
N ALA A 46 -8.43 -5.17 -4.97
CA ALA A 46 -8.68 -3.96 -5.75
C ALA A 46 -9.51 -4.24 -7.01
N LEU A 47 -9.21 -5.33 -7.71
CA LEU A 47 -9.98 -5.74 -8.90
C LEU A 47 -11.40 -6.22 -8.54
N ALA A 48 -11.57 -6.92 -7.43
CA ALA A 48 -12.88 -7.36 -6.94
C ALA A 48 -13.74 -6.15 -6.51
N GLY A 49 -13.15 -5.16 -5.88
CA GLY A 49 -13.83 -3.96 -5.40
C GLY A 49 -14.19 -2.92 -6.47
N ARG A 50 -13.67 -3.06 -7.70
CA ARG A 50 -13.81 -2.05 -8.78
C ARG A 50 -15.25 -1.66 -9.14
N SER A 51 -16.21 -2.56 -8.94
CA SER A 51 -17.64 -2.34 -9.28
C SER A 51 -18.44 -1.76 -8.12
N GLY A 52 -17.84 -1.56 -6.94
CA GLY A 52 -18.50 -0.96 -5.79
C GLY A 52 -18.94 0.48 -6.06
N GLU A 53 -20.14 0.86 -5.63
CA GLU A 53 -20.68 2.21 -5.87
C GLU A 53 -19.74 3.32 -5.37
N PRO A 54 -19.14 3.25 -4.17
CA PRO A 54 -18.20 4.27 -3.71
C PRO A 54 -16.96 4.37 -4.61
N VAL A 55 -16.45 3.24 -5.11
CA VAL A 55 -15.30 3.21 -6.02
C VAL A 55 -15.63 3.87 -7.35
N GLN A 56 -16.80 3.58 -7.91
CA GLN A 56 -17.27 4.23 -9.14
C GLN A 56 -17.47 5.75 -8.95
N ALA A 57 -17.95 6.18 -7.78
CA ALA A 57 -18.07 7.60 -7.47
C ALA A 57 -16.68 8.28 -7.39
N LEU A 58 -15.73 7.61 -6.74
CA LEU A 58 -14.35 8.07 -6.66
C LEU A 58 -13.68 8.09 -8.04
N GLU A 59 -13.94 7.10 -8.89
CA GLU A 59 -13.42 7.06 -10.25
C GLU A 59 -13.91 8.25 -11.09
N ARG A 60 -15.21 8.58 -11.03
CA ARG A 60 -15.75 9.78 -11.67
C ARG A 60 -15.10 11.08 -11.17
N PHE A 61 -14.77 11.14 -9.89
CA PHE A 61 -14.03 12.26 -9.32
C PHE A 61 -12.60 12.32 -9.88
N VAL A 62 -11.88 11.21 -9.90
CA VAL A 62 -10.53 11.10 -10.47
C VAL A 62 -10.52 11.50 -11.95
N GLU A 63 -11.45 11.00 -12.75
CA GLU A 63 -11.56 11.34 -14.17
C GLU A 63 -11.75 12.84 -14.42
N ARG A 64 -12.37 13.54 -13.50
CA ARG A 64 -12.63 14.98 -13.61
C ARG A 64 -11.46 15.85 -13.18
N HIS A 65 -10.67 15.36 -12.23
CA HIS A 65 -9.67 16.19 -11.53
C HIS A 65 -8.22 15.76 -11.75
N ALA A 66 -7.98 14.49 -12.08
CA ALA A 66 -6.64 13.97 -12.28
C ALA A 66 -6.01 14.52 -13.56
N LYS A 67 -4.71 14.73 -13.49
CA LYS A 67 -3.90 15.07 -14.66
C LYS A 67 -3.41 13.80 -15.37
N PRO A 68 -3.08 13.87 -16.66
CA PRO A 68 -2.37 12.78 -17.32
C PRO A 68 -1.07 12.43 -16.60
N GLY A 69 -0.74 11.16 -16.53
CA GLY A 69 0.47 10.65 -15.88
C GLY A 69 0.74 9.20 -16.25
N ASP A 70 1.71 8.59 -15.59
CA ASP A 70 2.17 7.24 -15.93
C ASP A 70 1.65 6.15 -14.98
N ALA A 71 0.91 6.53 -13.94
CA ALA A 71 0.35 5.59 -12.99
C ALA A 71 -1.00 5.04 -13.48
N GLU A 72 -1.19 3.74 -13.34
CA GLU A 72 -2.38 3.04 -13.85
C GLU A 72 -3.48 2.92 -12.79
N LEU A 73 -4.71 3.18 -13.21
CA LEU A 73 -5.92 2.85 -12.45
C LEU A 73 -6.25 1.37 -12.66
N LEU A 74 -6.27 0.58 -11.61
CA LEU A 74 -6.59 -0.85 -11.67
C LEU A 74 -8.05 -1.10 -12.08
N THR A 75 -8.93 -0.13 -11.84
CA THR A 75 -10.36 -0.22 -12.16
C THR A 75 -10.63 -0.13 -13.66
N SER A 76 -10.01 0.82 -14.36
CA SER A 76 -10.32 1.19 -15.76
C SER A 76 -9.14 1.09 -16.72
N ARG A 77 -7.94 0.77 -16.24
CA ARG A 77 -6.69 0.71 -17.04
C ARG A 77 -6.26 2.06 -17.62
N LYS A 78 -6.89 3.15 -17.23
CA LYS A 78 -6.49 4.50 -17.61
C LYS A 78 -5.23 4.92 -16.86
N ARG A 79 -4.49 5.86 -17.42
CA ARG A 79 -3.28 6.39 -16.80
C ARG A 79 -3.50 7.82 -16.34
N VAL A 80 -3.14 8.08 -15.09
CA VAL A 80 -3.27 9.39 -14.44
C VAL A 80 -2.04 9.68 -13.60
N ASP A 81 -2.01 10.85 -12.96
CA ASP A 81 -0.93 11.15 -12.02
C ASP A 81 -0.93 10.17 -10.82
N PRO A 82 0.24 9.94 -10.20
CA PRO A 82 0.39 8.91 -9.16
C PRO A 82 -0.47 9.13 -7.92
N LEU A 83 -0.77 10.37 -7.55
CA LEU A 83 -1.58 10.66 -6.36
C LEU A 83 -3.00 10.12 -6.51
N PHE A 84 -3.65 10.45 -7.63
CA PHE A 84 -5.01 10.00 -7.90
C PHE A 84 -5.08 8.50 -8.18
N ALA A 85 -4.04 7.93 -8.82
CA ALA A 85 -3.96 6.48 -9.00
C ALA A 85 -3.87 5.76 -7.65
N ALA A 86 -3.02 6.22 -6.74
CA ALA A 86 -2.89 5.65 -5.41
C ALA A 86 -4.21 5.75 -4.62
N MET A 87 -4.88 6.90 -4.68
CA MET A 87 -6.15 7.14 -4.00
C MET A 87 -7.24 6.19 -4.48
N LEU A 88 -7.43 6.05 -5.79
CA LEU A 88 -8.48 5.18 -6.34
C LEU A 88 -8.16 3.70 -6.13
N ASN A 89 -6.94 3.28 -6.38
CA ASN A 89 -6.53 1.87 -6.24
C ASN A 89 -6.63 1.40 -4.79
N SER A 90 -6.25 2.24 -3.81
CA SER A 90 -6.40 1.90 -2.40
C SER A 90 -7.87 1.89 -1.97
N GLY A 91 -8.69 2.83 -2.42
CA GLY A 91 -10.13 2.81 -2.18
C GLY A 91 -10.79 1.55 -2.72
N ALA A 92 -10.41 1.11 -3.91
CA ALA A 92 -10.92 -0.12 -4.50
C ALA A 92 -10.52 -1.37 -3.70
N SER A 93 -9.30 -1.44 -3.19
CA SER A 93 -8.83 -2.60 -2.40
C SER A 93 -9.54 -2.75 -1.06
N HIS A 94 -10.04 -1.66 -0.48
CA HIS A 94 -10.81 -1.69 0.77
C HIS A 94 -12.29 -2.03 0.57
N MET A 95 -12.80 -1.97 -0.65
CA MET A 95 -14.24 -2.13 -0.92
C MET A 95 -14.79 -3.51 -0.53
N VAL A 96 -13.99 -4.56 -0.61
CA VAL A 96 -14.40 -5.94 -0.29
C VAL A 96 -14.14 -6.33 1.16
N GLU A 97 -13.57 -5.43 1.97
CA GLU A 97 -13.26 -5.62 3.40
C GLU A 97 -12.54 -6.96 3.72
N GLN A 98 -11.78 -7.47 2.77
CA GLN A 98 -10.96 -8.67 2.92
C GLN A 98 -9.54 -8.27 3.35
N ASP A 99 -9.46 -7.61 4.49
CA ASP A 99 -8.18 -7.27 5.08
C ASP A 99 -7.42 -8.53 5.47
N LEU A 100 -6.10 -8.44 5.36
CA LEU A 100 -5.21 -9.47 5.91
C LEU A 100 -5.50 -9.59 7.40
N SER A 101 -6.33 -10.56 7.76
CA SER A 101 -6.68 -10.80 9.17
C SER A 101 -5.47 -11.34 9.91
N LEU A 102 -4.79 -10.47 10.65
CA LEU A 102 -3.73 -10.85 11.58
C LEU A 102 -4.27 -11.50 12.86
N ILE A 103 -5.61 -11.58 13.00
CA ILE A 103 -6.27 -12.12 14.20
C ILE A 103 -6.22 -13.66 14.25
N HIS A 104 -5.95 -14.31 13.13
CA HIS A 104 -5.94 -15.77 13.02
C HIS A 104 -4.54 -16.37 12.80
N ILE A 105 -3.50 -15.61 13.16
CA ILE A 105 -2.12 -16.11 13.17
C ILE A 105 -1.81 -16.68 14.55
#